data_ceb2c2c0bdba7eb5a8aefe5a125d0281
#
_entry.id   ceb2c2c0bdba7eb5a8aefe5a125d0281
#
_cell.length_a   1.000
_cell.length_b   1.000
_cell.length_c   1.000
_cell.angle_alpha   90.00
_cell.angle_beta   90.00
_cell.angle_gamma   90.00
#
_symmetry.space_group_name_H-M   'P 1'
#
loop_
_entity.id
_entity.type
_entity.pdbx_description
1 polymer ?
#
loop_
_entity_poly.entity_id
_entity_poly.type
_entity_poly.pdbx_seq_one_letter_code
_entity_poly.pdbx_strand_id
1 'polypeptide(L)'
;DQAREQYAQLGDLLASAGPAVPASAQAMGYRVASSLRPREGQNVCGDQLDSFEVGGAVYLLLSDGMGSGEAAHREAAMTVRLLRQFLEAGIEPGPALKTLNTALSLRGESGGGFTTIDLLALQRSSGQAALYKYGAAPSYCKRGGSVSRYAGQSLPAGLQAVRDAPECTRLQLTAGSFFVMVSDGIADAGNDEWLQNLLAGWSGRDVNALVSLILAESRGRKGLEDDCAVLALHLSSGEKKPV
;
A
#
# COMPACT_ATOMS: atom_id res chain seq x y z
N ASP A 1 -21.02 -26.11 31.35
CA ASP A 1 -19.79 -25.62 32.03
C ASP A 1 -18.49 -26.00 31.30
N GLN A 2 -18.36 -27.22 30.80
CA GLN A 2 -17.12 -27.63 30.05
C GLN A 2 -16.81 -26.78 28.82
N ALA A 3 -17.81 -26.35 28.07
CA ALA A 3 -17.58 -25.48 26.89
C ALA A 3 -17.03 -24.12 27.28
N ARG A 4 -17.49 -23.53 28.37
CA ARG A 4 -16.98 -22.25 28.89
C ARG A 4 -15.52 -22.33 29.37
N GLU A 5 -15.14 -23.43 30.02
CA GLU A 5 -13.78 -23.70 30.43
C GLU A 5 -12.83 -23.89 29.23
N GLN A 6 -13.30 -24.59 28.19
CA GLN A 6 -12.53 -24.76 26.95
C GLN A 6 -12.33 -23.45 26.20
N TYR A 7 -13.34 -22.57 26.13
CA TYR A 7 -13.20 -21.24 25.53
C TYR A 7 -12.29 -20.32 26.36
N ALA A 8 -12.32 -20.40 27.69
CA ALA A 8 -11.39 -19.66 28.55
C ALA A 8 -9.94 -20.12 28.35
N GLN A 9 -9.69 -21.44 28.32
CA GLN A 9 -8.37 -22.00 28.05
C GLN A 9 -7.85 -21.65 26.64
N LEU A 10 -8.72 -21.63 25.62
CA LEU A 10 -8.36 -21.16 24.28
C LEU A 10 -8.02 -19.68 24.26
N GLY A 11 -8.76 -18.87 25.00
CA GLY A 11 -8.51 -17.44 25.18
C GLY A 11 -7.14 -17.18 25.82
N ASP A 12 -6.80 -17.91 26.88
CA ASP A 12 -5.52 -17.80 27.58
C ASP A 12 -4.35 -18.30 26.71
N LEU A 13 -4.55 -19.36 25.91
CA LEU A 13 -3.57 -19.85 24.94
C LEU A 13 -3.30 -18.83 23.83
N LEU A 14 -4.34 -18.19 23.32
CA LEU A 14 -4.22 -17.14 22.31
C LEU A 14 -3.58 -15.87 22.86
N ALA A 15 -3.87 -15.52 24.11
CA ALA A 15 -3.25 -14.39 24.79
C ALA A 15 -1.76 -14.63 25.11
N SER A 16 -1.37 -15.90 25.37
CA SER A 16 0.02 -16.26 25.64
C SER A 16 0.86 -16.53 24.38
N ALA A 17 0.25 -16.73 23.23
CA ALA A 17 0.91 -17.03 21.96
C ALA A 17 1.33 -15.79 21.16
N GLY A 18 1.06 -14.58 21.64
CA GLY A 18 1.62 -13.37 21.05
C GLY A 18 3.15 -13.37 21.17
N PRO A 19 3.92 -13.14 20.08
CA PRO A 19 5.35 -12.98 20.22
C PRO A 19 5.62 -11.86 21.22
N ALA A 20 6.35 -12.16 22.31
CA ALA A 20 6.83 -11.16 23.24
C ALA A 20 7.72 -10.18 22.44
N VAL A 21 7.15 -9.06 22.05
CA VAL A 21 7.93 -7.95 21.49
C VAL A 21 8.84 -7.47 22.62
N PRO A 22 10.17 -7.51 22.47
CA PRO A 22 11.06 -7.01 23.51
C PRO A 22 10.70 -5.56 23.78
N ALA A 23 10.44 -5.23 25.02
CA ALA A 23 9.90 -3.95 25.50
C ALA A 23 10.82 -2.72 25.30
N SER A 24 11.85 -2.81 24.44
CA SER A 24 12.84 -1.75 24.20
C SER A 24 13.24 -1.49 22.75
N ALA A 25 12.57 -2.09 21.76
CA ALA A 25 12.83 -1.71 20.37
C ALA A 25 12.18 -0.36 20.10
N GLN A 26 13.00 0.68 20.01
CA GLN A 26 12.53 2.02 19.64
C GLN A 26 11.91 1.97 18.25
N ALA A 27 10.64 2.34 18.13
CA ALA A 27 9.94 2.33 16.85
C ALA A 27 10.66 3.21 15.83
N MET A 28 10.81 2.72 14.60
CA MET A 28 11.43 3.49 13.52
C MET A 28 10.64 4.76 13.23
N GLY A 29 11.35 5.85 12.96
CA GLY A 29 10.79 7.06 12.40
C GLY A 29 10.43 6.84 10.92
N TYR A 30 9.46 7.59 10.43
CA TYR A 30 9.11 7.53 9.02
C TYR A 30 8.67 8.91 8.48
N ARG A 31 8.79 9.06 7.18
CA ARG A 31 8.24 10.18 6.43
C ARG A 31 7.55 9.63 5.19
N VAL A 32 6.39 10.20 4.86
CA VAL A 32 5.63 9.85 3.66
C VAL A 32 5.51 11.08 2.79
N ALA A 33 5.62 10.89 1.49
CA ALA A 33 5.26 11.88 0.48
C ALA A 33 4.41 11.21 -0.60
N SER A 34 3.50 11.98 -1.16
CA SER A 34 2.62 11.49 -2.21
C SER A 34 2.31 12.60 -3.22
N SER A 35 1.93 12.20 -4.40
CA SER A 35 1.39 13.11 -5.41
C SER A 35 0.45 12.37 -6.36
N LEU A 36 -0.61 13.07 -6.73
CA LEU A 36 -1.59 12.68 -7.73
C LEU A 36 -1.56 13.67 -8.89
N ARG A 37 -1.67 13.16 -10.11
CA ARG A 37 -1.78 13.96 -11.34
C ARG A 37 -2.85 13.36 -12.24
N PRO A 38 -3.92 14.09 -12.54
CA PRO A 38 -4.90 13.62 -13.51
C PRO A 38 -4.27 13.56 -14.91
N ARG A 39 -4.77 12.65 -15.74
CA ARG A 39 -4.44 12.59 -17.17
C ARG A 39 -4.83 13.90 -17.85
N GLU A 40 -4.21 14.15 -19.00
CA GLU A 40 -4.47 15.38 -19.77
C GLU A 40 -5.96 15.48 -20.15
N GLY A 41 -6.50 16.70 -19.96
CA GLY A 41 -7.92 16.97 -20.24
C GLY A 41 -8.90 16.56 -19.13
N GLN A 42 -8.42 15.97 -18.01
CA GLN A 42 -9.24 15.67 -16.83
C GLN A 42 -8.93 16.63 -15.69
N ASN A 43 -9.96 16.96 -14.91
CA ASN A 43 -9.82 17.81 -13.71
C ASN A 43 -9.63 16.99 -12.43
N VAL A 44 -9.92 15.69 -12.48
CA VAL A 44 -9.91 14.78 -11.34
C VAL A 44 -9.12 13.54 -11.69
N CYS A 45 -8.22 13.15 -10.80
CA CYS A 45 -7.44 11.91 -10.91
C CYS A 45 -8.29 10.72 -10.51
N GLY A 46 -8.30 9.67 -11.34
CA GLY A 46 -8.96 8.40 -11.03
C GLY A 46 -8.27 7.62 -9.92
N ASP A 47 -6.96 7.84 -9.76
CA ASP A 47 -6.18 7.24 -8.67
C ASP A 47 -6.48 7.90 -7.31
N GLN A 48 -6.32 7.12 -6.24
CA GLN A 48 -6.42 7.59 -4.88
C GLN A 48 -5.30 7.03 -4.00
N LEU A 49 -4.86 7.86 -3.05
CA LEU A 49 -3.79 7.55 -2.11
C LEU A 49 -4.25 7.83 -0.68
N ASP A 50 -3.74 7.06 0.27
CA ASP A 50 -3.81 7.38 1.69
C ASP A 50 -2.58 6.85 2.44
N SER A 51 -2.26 7.48 3.55
CA SER A 51 -1.28 6.98 4.50
C SER A 51 -1.67 7.38 5.91
N PHE A 52 -1.69 6.43 6.82
CA PHE A 52 -2.09 6.65 8.21
C PHE A 52 -1.39 5.67 9.14
N GLU A 53 -1.43 5.97 10.43
CA GLU A 53 -0.89 5.10 11.47
C GLU A 53 -1.99 4.76 12.47
N VAL A 54 -2.09 3.47 12.81
CA VAL A 54 -2.97 2.97 13.86
C VAL A 54 -2.32 1.78 14.55
N GLY A 55 -2.37 1.73 15.89
CA GLY A 55 -1.82 0.61 16.67
C GLY A 55 -0.30 0.39 16.49
N GLY A 56 0.47 1.41 16.12
CA GLY A 56 1.91 1.31 15.85
C GLY A 56 2.24 0.72 14.48
N ALA A 57 1.25 0.43 13.67
CA ALA A 57 1.39 0.06 12.27
C ALA A 57 1.15 1.27 11.37
N VAL A 58 2.01 1.46 10.37
CA VAL A 58 1.85 2.44 9.28
C VAL A 58 1.27 1.73 8.08
N TYR A 59 0.22 2.30 7.52
CA TYR A 59 -0.43 1.83 6.31
C TYR A 59 -0.19 2.81 5.17
N LEU A 60 0.19 2.29 4.00
CA LEU A 60 0.19 3.01 2.74
C LEU A 60 -0.79 2.33 1.81
N LEU A 61 -1.63 3.11 1.17
CA LEU A 61 -2.72 2.62 0.33
C LEU A 61 -2.76 3.39 -0.98
N LEU A 62 -2.75 2.67 -2.09
CA LEU A 62 -2.96 3.18 -3.43
C LEU A 62 -4.05 2.36 -4.11
N SER A 63 -4.98 3.04 -4.73
CA SER A 63 -6.06 2.43 -5.52
C SER A 63 -6.22 3.20 -6.81
N ASP A 64 -6.19 2.49 -7.93
CA ASP A 64 -6.46 3.02 -9.26
C ASP A 64 -7.84 2.55 -9.69
N GLY A 65 -8.73 3.51 -9.91
CA GLY A 65 -10.11 3.28 -10.34
C GLY A 65 -10.19 3.01 -11.83
N MET A 66 -10.95 1.99 -12.22
CA MET A 66 -11.09 1.64 -13.62
C MET A 66 -11.63 2.79 -14.49
N GLY A 67 -10.89 3.10 -15.55
CA GLY A 67 -11.21 4.16 -16.49
C GLY A 67 -10.57 5.48 -16.11
N SER A 68 -11.30 6.59 -16.16
CA SER A 68 -10.75 7.91 -15.83
C SER A 68 -11.83 8.88 -15.36
N GLY A 69 -11.40 9.99 -14.76
CA GLY A 69 -12.27 11.07 -14.31
C GLY A 69 -13.13 10.69 -13.10
N GLU A 70 -14.30 11.32 -12.97
CA GLU A 70 -15.17 11.25 -11.78
C GLU A 70 -15.65 9.83 -11.42
N ALA A 71 -15.86 8.94 -12.38
CA ALA A 71 -16.31 7.58 -12.11
C ALA A 71 -15.20 6.75 -11.47
N ALA A 72 -14.01 6.76 -12.06
CA ALA A 72 -12.82 6.10 -11.54
C ALA A 72 -12.45 6.65 -10.16
N HIS A 73 -12.44 7.98 -10.02
CA HIS A 73 -12.21 8.67 -8.75
C HIS A 73 -13.13 8.19 -7.64
N ARG A 74 -14.47 8.09 -7.90
CA ARG A 74 -15.42 7.64 -6.87
C ARG A 74 -15.17 6.20 -6.44
N GLU A 75 -14.83 5.30 -7.34
CA GLU A 75 -14.53 3.89 -7.01
C GLU A 75 -13.25 3.79 -6.18
N ALA A 76 -12.17 4.43 -6.61
CA ALA A 76 -10.92 4.45 -5.86
C ALA A 76 -11.07 5.13 -4.49
N ALA A 77 -11.75 6.28 -4.42
CA ALA A 77 -11.97 7.00 -3.17
C ALA A 77 -12.83 6.22 -2.17
N MET A 78 -13.85 5.51 -2.65
CA MET A 78 -14.66 4.63 -1.81
C MET A 78 -13.82 3.46 -1.29
N THR A 79 -13.02 2.83 -2.13
CA THR A 79 -12.13 1.72 -1.79
C THR A 79 -11.14 2.12 -0.70
N VAL A 80 -10.42 3.22 -0.90
CA VAL A 80 -9.44 3.75 0.06
C VAL A 80 -10.11 4.07 1.40
N ARG A 81 -11.25 4.76 1.37
CA ARG A 81 -11.99 5.13 2.58
C ARG A 81 -12.49 3.92 3.38
N LEU A 82 -13.05 2.91 2.70
CA LEU A 82 -13.56 1.71 3.38
C LEU A 82 -12.42 0.88 3.98
N LEU A 83 -11.31 0.70 3.24
CA LEU A 83 -10.14 0.01 3.77
C LEU A 83 -9.58 0.72 5.00
N ARG A 84 -9.43 2.04 4.95
CA ARG A 84 -9.01 2.82 6.10
C ARG A 84 -9.90 2.59 7.31
N GLN A 85 -11.24 2.67 7.15
CA GLN A 85 -12.18 2.45 8.24
C GLN A 85 -12.08 1.04 8.84
N PHE A 86 -11.90 0.00 8.00
CA PHE A 86 -11.70 -1.37 8.49
C PHE A 86 -10.42 -1.50 9.31
N LEU A 87 -9.32 -0.95 8.82
CA LEU A 87 -8.02 -1.02 9.49
C LEU A 87 -8.01 -0.18 10.79
N GLU A 88 -8.63 0.98 10.81
CA GLU A 88 -8.81 1.81 12.02
C GLU A 88 -9.71 1.13 13.05
N ALA A 89 -10.67 0.31 12.62
CA ALA A 89 -11.51 -0.52 13.49
C ALA A 89 -10.78 -1.79 14.00
N GLY A 90 -9.49 -1.98 13.64
CA GLY A 90 -8.69 -3.13 14.07
C GLY A 90 -8.93 -4.40 13.28
N ILE A 91 -9.61 -4.33 12.13
CA ILE A 91 -9.75 -5.49 11.24
C ILE A 91 -8.41 -5.71 10.52
N GLU A 92 -7.91 -6.95 10.55
CA GLU A 92 -6.67 -7.32 9.88
C GLU A 92 -6.74 -7.09 8.36
N PRO A 93 -5.62 -6.71 7.70
CA PRO A 93 -5.60 -6.38 6.27
C PRO A 93 -6.19 -7.46 5.35
N GLY A 94 -5.84 -8.73 5.59
CA GLY A 94 -6.35 -9.84 4.77
C GLY A 94 -7.87 -9.96 4.77
N PRO A 95 -8.53 -10.10 5.93
CA PRO A 95 -10.00 -10.07 6.07
C PRO A 95 -10.64 -8.80 5.52
N ALA A 96 -10.07 -7.61 5.78
CA ALA A 96 -10.57 -6.33 5.27
C ALA A 96 -10.62 -6.31 3.73
N LEU A 97 -9.50 -6.69 3.10
CA LEU A 97 -9.37 -6.77 1.65
C LEU A 97 -10.32 -7.79 1.03
N LYS A 98 -10.46 -8.97 1.64
CA LYS A 98 -11.39 -10.00 1.18
C LYS A 98 -12.84 -9.51 1.24
N THR A 99 -13.23 -8.85 2.33
CA THR A 99 -14.57 -8.28 2.49
C THR A 99 -14.85 -7.22 1.42
N LEU A 100 -13.88 -6.33 1.20
CA LEU A 100 -14.00 -5.30 0.18
C LEU A 100 -14.08 -5.88 -1.22
N ASN A 101 -13.23 -6.84 -1.59
CA ASN A 101 -13.27 -7.50 -2.88
C ASN A 101 -14.64 -8.16 -3.14
N THR A 102 -15.21 -8.82 -2.12
CA THR A 102 -16.55 -9.39 -2.20
C THR A 102 -17.61 -8.32 -2.46
N ALA A 103 -17.57 -7.21 -1.73
CA ALA A 103 -18.51 -6.11 -1.89
C ALA A 103 -18.44 -5.47 -3.28
N LEU A 104 -17.21 -5.28 -3.82
CA LEU A 104 -16.99 -4.77 -5.16
C LEU A 104 -17.49 -5.73 -6.24
N SER A 105 -17.25 -7.05 -6.08
CA SER A 105 -17.73 -8.06 -7.03
C SER A 105 -19.26 -8.08 -7.15
N LEU A 106 -19.97 -7.98 -6.02
CA LEU A 106 -21.44 -7.91 -6.01
C LEU A 106 -21.98 -6.66 -6.71
N ARG A 107 -21.24 -5.54 -6.62
CA ARG A 107 -21.59 -4.31 -7.35
C ARG A 107 -21.26 -4.41 -8.83
N GLY A 108 -20.20 -5.13 -9.20
CA GLY A 108 -19.80 -5.38 -10.59
C GLY A 108 -20.88 -6.03 -11.41
N GLU A 109 -21.64 -6.98 -10.83
CA GLU A 109 -22.81 -7.61 -11.46
C GLU A 109 -23.93 -6.61 -11.81
N SER A 110 -23.97 -5.47 -11.12
CA SER A 110 -24.93 -4.37 -11.33
C SER A 110 -24.38 -3.21 -12.17
N GLY A 111 -23.21 -3.41 -12.85
CA GLY A 111 -22.54 -2.37 -13.66
C GLY A 111 -21.61 -1.48 -12.82
N GLY A 112 -21.20 -1.88 -11.62
CA GLY A 112 -20.17 -1.22 -10.83
C GLY A 112 -18.76 -1.47 -11.37
N GLY A 113 -17.82 -0.59 -11.01
CA GLY A 113 -16.42 -0.67 -11.40
C GLY A 113 -15.62 -1.68 -10.57
N PHE A 114 -14.48 -2.03 -11.07
CA PHE A 114 -13.41 -2.69 -10.34
C PHE A 114 -12.24 -1.72 -10.17
N THR A 115 -11.36 -2.00 -9.23
CA THR A 115 -10.24 -1.11 -8.92
C THR A 115 -9.01 -1.92 -8.53
N THR A 116 -7.83 -1.37 -8.77
CA THR A 116 -6.61 -1.95 -8.23
C THR A 116 -6.48 -1.60 -6.75
N ILE A 117 -5.78 -2.42 -5.99
CA ILE A 117 -5.44 -2.13 -4.60
C ILE A 117 -3.99 -2.52 -4.37
N ASP A 118 -3.22 -1.59 -3.84
CA ASP A 118 -1.87 -1.78 -3.33
C ASP A 118 -1.82 -1.30 -1.88
N LEU A 119 -1.62 -2.21 -0.93
CA LEU A 119 -1.63 -1.93 0.50
C LEU A 119 -0.36 -2.45 1.16
N LEU A 120 0.45 -1.54 1.71
CA LEU A 120 1.53 -1.88 2.63
C LEU A 120 1.07 -1.70 4.07
N ALA A 121 1.22 -2.74 4.89
CA ALA A 121 1.06 -2.68 6.35
C ALA A 121 2.44 -2.90 7.00
N LEU A 122 2.97 -1.88 7.69
CA LEU A 122 4.31 -1.87 8.27
C LEU A 122 4.25 -1.71 9.79
N GLN A 123 4.77 -2.67 10.54
CA GLN A 123 4.99 -2.58 11.98
C GLN A 123 6.28 -1.79 12.27
N ARG A 124 6.16 -0.59 12.84
CA ARG A 124 7.31 0.31 13.08
C ARG A 124 8.30 -0.23 14.09
N SER A 125 7.86 -1.00 15.06
CA SER A 125 8.72 -1.55 16.13
C SER A 125 9.67 -2.64 15.63
N SER A 126 9.24 -3.44 14.66
CA SER A 126 9.98 -4.57 14.13
C SER A 126 10.50 -4.39 12.70
N GLY A 127 9.89 -3.50 11.93
CA GLY A 127 10.11 -3.37 10.49
C GLY A 127 9.49 -4.49 9.66
N GLN A 128 8.74 -5.39 10.29
CA GLN A 128 7.96 -6.39 9.56
C GLN A 128 6.87 -5.68 8.77
N ALA A 129 6.75 -6.03 7.50
CA ALA A 129 5.73 -5.47 6.63
C ALA A 129 5.06 -6.57 5.80
N ALA A 130 3.81 -6.31 5.43
CA ALA A 130 3.04 -7.14 4.51
C ALA A 130 2.52 -6.24 3.38
N LEU A 131 2.83 -6.63 2.16
CA LEU A 131 2.36 -5.99 0.95
C LEU A 131 1.26 -6.84 0.33
N TYR A 132 0.09 -6.25 0.14
CA TYR A 132 -1.08 -6.88 -0.47
C TYR A 132 -1.40 -6.21 -1.79
N LYS A 133 -1.67 -7.00 -2.82
CA LYS A 133 -1.98 -6.51 -4.17
C LYS A 133 -3.25 -7.14 -4.74
N TYR A 134 -4.04 -6.30 -5.42
CA TYR A 134 -5.09 -6.68 -6.36
C TYR A 134 -4.87 -5.89 -7.65
N GLY A 135 -4.36 -6.53 -8.70
CA GLY A 135 -4.17 -5.94 -10.03
C GLY A 135 -3.27 -4.70 -10.09
N ALA A 136 -2.60 -4.36 -9.00
CA ALA A 136 -1.83 -3.13 -8.88
C ALA A 136 -0.48 -3.20 -9.61
N ALA A 137 -0.02 -2.05 -10.09
CA ALA A 137 1.30 -1.85 -10.67
C ALA A 137 2.43 -2.27 -9.70
N PRO A 138 3.67 -2.51 -10.19
CA PRO A 138 4.77 -2.91 -9.31
C PRO A 138 5.08 -1.87 -8.22
N SER A 139 5.45 -2.35 -7.03
CA SER A 139 5.97 -1.54 -5.93
C SER A 139 7.45 -1.83 -5.72
N TYR A 140 8.18 -0.91 -5.13
CA TYR A 140 9.63 -0.98 -5.06
C TYR A 140 10.14 -0.73 -3.65
N CYS A 141 11.11 -1.53 -3.21
CA CYS A 141 11.87 -1.26 -1.99
C CYS A 141 13.33 -0.97 -2.35
N LYS A 142 13.77 0.24 -2.05
CA LYS A 142 15.17 0.64 -2.19
C LYS A 142 15.88 0.53 -0.85
N ARG A 143 17.04 -0.14 -0.85
CA ARG A 143 17.93 -0.25 0.30
C ARG A 143 19.38 -0.07 -0.16
N GLY A 144 20.01 1.03 0.25
CA GLY A 144 21.31 1.40 -0.32
C GLY A 144 21.22 1.59 -1.84
N GLY A 145 22.09 0.93 -2.59
CA GLY A 145 22.07 0.90 -4.06
C GLY A 145 21.15 -0.19 -4.66
N SER A 146 20.57 -1.06 -3.82
CA SER A 146 19.73 -2.17 -4.31
C SER A 146 18.26 -1.79 -4.35
N VAL A 147 17.57 -2.24 -5.39
CA VAL A 147 16.12 -2.09 -5.56
C VAL A 147 15.49 -3.47 -5.72
N SER A 148 14.53 -3.77 -4.85
CA SER A 148 13.68 -4.95 -4.97
C SER A 148 12.35 -4.52 -5.56
N ARG A 149 11.87 -5.27 -6.54
CA ARG A 149 10.60 -5.06 -7.26
C ARG A 149 9.56 -6.08 -6.82
N TYR A 150 8.36 -5.65 -6.54
CA TYR A 150 7.23 -6.47 -6.10
C TYR A 150 6.06 -6.27 -7.06
N ALA A 151 5.86 -7.20 -7.97
CA ALA A 151 4.72 -7.24 -8.88
C ALA A 151 3.74 -8.31 -8.44
N GLY A 152 2.44 -8.00 -8.45
CA GLY A 152 1.37 -8.95 -8.26
C GLY A 152 0.96 -9.62 -9.57
N GLN A 153 0.29 -10.78 -9.46
CA GLN A 153 -0.33 -11.49 -10.58
C GLN A 153 -1.86 -11.57 -10.45
N SER A 154 -2.39 -11.11 -9.32
CA SER A 154 -3.82 -11.09 -9.05
C SER A 154 -4.56 -10.09 -9.95
N LEU A 155 -5.82 -10.38 -10.21
CA LEU A 155 -6.71 -9.46 -10.92
C LEU A 155 -7.11 -8.29 -10.02
N PRO A 156 -7.57 -7.16 -10.58
CA PRO A 156 -8.17 -6.06 -9.83
C PRO A 156 -9.33 -6.52 -8.94
N ALA A 157 -9.49 -5.85 -7.80
CA ALA A 157 -10.58 -6.12 -6.88
C ALA A 157 -11.94 -5.84 -7.52
N GLY A 158 -12.89 -6.74 -7.33
CA GLY A 158 -14.22 -6.67 -7.91
C GLY A 158 -14.37 -7.39 -9.25
N LEU A 159 -13.26 -7.77 -9.92
CA LEU A 159 -13.31 -8.40 -11.25
C LEU A 159 -13.65 -9.90 -11.18
N GLN A 160 -13.26 -10.59 -10.11
CA GLN A 160 -13.59 -12.00 -9.90
C GLN A 160 -14.30 -12.24 -8.58
N ALA A 161 -15.25 -13.20 -8.60
CA ALA A 161 -16.00 -13.57 -7.41
C ALA A 161 -15.11 -14.21 -6.33
N VAL A 162 -15.18 -13.63 -5.17
CA VAL A 162 -15.16 -14.17 -3.78
C VAL A 162 -14.07 -15.18 -3.36
N ARG A 163 -13.35 -15.89 -4.21
CA ARG A 163 -12.50 -17.02 -3.75
C ARG A 163 -11.04 -16.70 -3.56
N ASP A 164 -10.53 -15.64 -4.16
CA ASP A 164 -9.10 -15.39 -4.11
C ASP A 164 -8.76 -14.45 -2.94
N ALA A 165 -7.97 -14.99 -2.01
CA ALA A 165 -7.31 -14.18 -0.99
C ALA A 165 -6.38 -13.17 -1.70
N PRO A 166 -6.19 -11.95 -1.13
CA PRO A 166 -5.24 -11.00 -1.69
C PRO A 166 -3.85 -11.63 -1.73
N GLU A 167 -3.13 -11.40 -2.82
CA GLU A 167 -1.73 -11.77 -2.89
C GLU A 167 -0.96 -10.99 -1.82
N CYS A 168 -0.23 -11.72 -0.95
CA CYS A 168 0.48 -11.15 0.19
C CYS A 168 1.96 -11.50 0.14
N THR A 169 2.81 -10.49 0.08
CA THR A 169 4.26 -10.63 0.19
C THR A 169 4.74 -10.08 1.52
N ARG A 170 5.45 -10.89 2.31
CA ARG A 170 6.06 -10.47 3.56
C ARG A 170 7.43 -9.85 3.31
N LEU A 171 7.70 -8.73 3.95
CA LEU A 171 8.89 -7.92 3.78
C LEU A 171 9.52 -7.62 5.14
N GLN A 172 10.83 -7.39 5.14
CA GLN A 172 11.55 -6.81 6.28
C GLN A 172 12.13 -5.48 5.84
N LEU A 173 11.59 -4.38 6.35
CA LEU A 173 12.09 -3.03 6.12
C LEU A 173 13.00 -2.59 7.27
N THR A 174 13.98 -1.77 6.97
CA THR A 174 14.97 -1.26 7.94
C THR A 174 15.14 0.24 7.79
N ALA A 175 15.70 0.89 8.79
CA ALA A 175 16.07 2.30 8.70
C ALA A 175 16.95 2.57 7.47
N GLY A 176 16.67 3.66 6.76
CA GLY A 176 17.29 4.01 5.48
C GLY A 176 16.60 3.41 4.25
N SER A 177 15.61 2.51 4.41
CA SER A 177 14.83 2.00 3.30
C SER A 177 13.84 3.05 2.79
N PHE A 178 13.66 3.07 1.46
CA PHE A 178 12.52 3.71 0.81
C PHE A 178 11.58 2.63 0.28
N PHE A 179 10.28 2.83 0.45
CA PHE A 179 9.26 2.02 -0.19
C PHE A 179 8.42 2.91 -1.08
N VAL A 180 8.26 2.52 -2.35
CA VAL A 180 7.60 3.34 -3.39
C VAL A 180 6.51 2.53 -4.05
N MET A 181 5.31 3.07 -4.06
CA MET A 181 4.13 2.57 -4.76
C MET A 181 3.78 3.56 -5.86
N VAL A 182 3.39 3.05 -7.01
CA VAL A 182 3.03 3.86 -8.18
C VAL A 182 1.81 3.25 -8.88
N SER A 183 1.03 4.07 -9.58
CA SER A 183 0.05 3.59 -10.56
C SER A 183 0.70 3.27 -11.90
N ASP A 184 -0.05 2.61 -12.79
CA ASP A 184 0.44 2.20 -14.11
C ASP A 184 0.69 3.39 -15.06
N GLY A 185 0.07 4.55 -14.81
CA GLY A 185 0.42 5.80 -15.49
C GLY A 185 1.86 6.26 -15.22
N ILE A 186 2.48 5.81 -14.13
CA ILE A 186 3.91 6.04 -13.85
C ILE A 186 4.75 4.92 -14.47
N ALA A 187 4.51 3.68 -14.06
CA ALA A 187 5.27 2.51 -14.49
C ALA A 187 4.41 1.25 -14.41
N ASP A 188 4.46 0.44 -15.45
CA ASP A 188 3.80 -0.85 -15.53
C ASP A 188 4.81 -2.01 -15.56
N ALA A 189 4.30 -3.24 -15.56
CA ALA A 189 5.14 -4.44 -15.47
C ALA A 189 6.11 -4.61 -16.66
N GLY A 190 5.85 -3.99 -17.79
CA GLY A 190 6.66 -4.07 -19.01
C GLY A 190 7.57 -2.88 -19.26
N ASN A 191 7.44 -1.79 -18.48
CA ASN A 191 8.14 -0.53 -18.73
C ASN A 191 8.52 0.21 -17.43
N ASP A 192 9.17 -0.48 -16.50
CA ASP A 192 9.55 0.06 -15.20
C ASP A 192 11.06 0.08 -14.93
N GLU A 193 11.90 -0.35 -15.88
CA GLU A 193 13.35 -0.38 -15.72
C GLU A 193 13.94 1.00 -15.41
N TRP A 194 13.41 2.03 -16.04
CA TRP A 194 13.84 3.41 -15.80
C TRP A 194 13.63 3.83 -14.33
N LEU A 195 12.50 3.42 -13.73
CA LEU A 195 12.18 3.73 -12.34
C LEU A 195 13.10 2.96 -11.39
N GLN A 196 13.39 1.69 -11.69
CA GLN A 196 14.37 0.91 -10.92
C GLN A 196 15.75 1.55 -10.94
N ASN A 197 16.21 2.01 -12.12
CA ASN A 197 17.50 2.70 -12.29
C ASN A 197 17.52 4.05 -11.55
N LEU A 198 16.44 4.85 -11.63
CA LEU A 198 16.29 6.10 -10.88
C LEU A 198 16.38 5.85 -9.37
N LEU A 199 15.64 4.86 -8.87
CA LEU A 199 15.65 4.49 -7.45
C LEU A 199 17.05 3.99 -7.02
N ALA A 200 17.71 3.17 -7.81
CA ALA A 200 19.04 2.67 -7.51
C ALA A 200 20.06 3.81 -7.38
N GLY A 201 20.00 4.78 -8.29
CA GLY A 201 20.86 5.97 -8.31
C GLY A 201 20.50 7.03 -7.26
N TRP A 202 19.34 6.96 -6.64
CA TRP A 202 18.90 7.95 -5.65
C TRP A 202 19.74 7.88 -4.37
N SER A 203 20.40 9.00 -4.02
CA SER A 203 21.23 9.13 -2.81
C SER A 203 20.66 10.10 -1.76
N GLY A 204 19.58 10.81 -2.10
CA GLY A 204 18.91 11.76 -1.21
C GLY A 204 18.16 11.07 -0.07
N ARG A 205 17.77 11.87 0.92
CA ARG A 205 16.94 11.44 2.06
C ARG A 205 15.56 12.08 2.08
N ASP A 206 15.33 13.07 1.23
CA ASP A 206 14.07 13.79 1.14
C ASP A 206 13.10 13.02 0.24
N VAL A 207 12.07 12.46 0.87
CA VAL A 207 11.04 11.68 0.18
C VAL A 207 10.18 12.55 -0.75
N ASN A 208 9.99 13.86 -0.45
CA ASN A 208 9.26 14.78 -1.34
C ASN A 208 10.04 15.03 -2.63
N ALA A 209 11.36 15.23 -2.51
CA ALA A 209 12.23 15.39 -3.67
C ALA A 209 12.24 14.13 -4.55
N LEU A 210 12.21 12.93 -3.93
CA LEU A 210 12.10 11.67 -4.68
C LEU A 210 10.79 11.57 -5.45
N VAL A 211 9.65 11.85 -4.82
CA VAL A 211 8.33 11.84 -5.48
C VAL A 211 8.29 12.83 -6.64
N SER A 212 8.80 14.03 -6.43
CA SER A 212 8.85 15.07 -7.48
C SER A 212 9.71 14.64 -8.67
N LEU A 213 10.85 13.99 -8.41
CA LEU A 213 11.73 13.48 -9.45
C LEU A 213 11.07 12.35 -10.26
N ILE A 214 10.41 11.39 -9.59
CA ILE A 214 9.69 10.31 -10.27
C ILE A 214 8.64 10.86 -11.22
N LEU A 215 7.84 11.84 -10.77
CA LEU A 215 6.80 12.47 -11.60
C LEU A 215 7.38 13.25 -12.78
N ALA A 216 8.48 13.97 -12.58
CA ALA A 216 9.14 14.72 -13.64
C ALA A 216 9.68 13.79 -14.75
N GLU A 217 10.33 12.70 -14.36
CA GLU A 217 10.86 11.70 -15.27
C GLU A 217 9.76 10.92 -16.01
N SER A 218 8.69 10.54 -15.31
CA SER A 218 7.53 9.89 -15.93
C SER A 218 6.90 10.77 -16.99
N ARG A 219 6.67 12.07 -16.69
CA ARG A 219 6.11 13.02 -17.64
C ARG A 219 6.98 13.19 -18.89
N GLY A 220 8.30 13.18 -18.75
CA GLY A 220 9.23 13.26 -19.88
C GLY A 220 9.16 12.04 -20.80
N ARG A 221 8.66 10.91 -20.32
CA ARG A 221 8.61 9.63 -21.05
C ARG A 221 7.26 9.32 -21.68
N LYS A 222 6.19 9.47 -20.91
CA LYS A 222 4.81 9.07 -21.30
C LYS A 222 3.87 10.27 -21.51
N GLY A 223 4.30 11.49 -21.19
CA GLY A 223 3.36 12.61 -21.12
C GLY A 223 2.41 12.48 -19.92
N LEU A 224 1.17 12.86 -20.10
CA LEU A 224 0.06 12.69 -19.15
C LEU A 224 -1.08 11.89 -19.83
N GLU A 225 -0.74 10.76 -20.43
CA GLU A 225 -1.70 9.91 -21.15
C GLU A 225 -2.64 9.19 -20.18
N ASP A 226 -2.22 9.01 -18.93
CA ASP A 226 -3.00 8.38 -17.88
C ASP A 226 -2.89 9.13 -16.55
N ASP A 227 -3.78 8.78 -15.61
CA ASP A 227 -3.71 9.24 -14.23
C ASP A 227 -2.41 8.73 -13.58
N CYS A 228 -1.75 9.56 -12.82
CA CYS A 228 -0.45 9.25 -12.23
C CYS A 228 -0.48 9.41 -10.71
N ALA A 229 -0.16 8.36 -10.00
CA ALA A 229 -0.02 8.37 -8.55
C ALA A 229 1.36 7.87 -8.11
N VAL A 230 1.95 8.56 -7.14
CA VAL A 230 3.17 8.14 -6.46
C VAL A 230 2.97 8.30 -4.96
N LEU A 231 3.25 7.25 -4.21
CA LEU A 231 3.24 7.23 -2.74
C LEU A 231 4.57 6.62 -2.27
N ALA A 232 5.35 7.39 -1.54
CA ALA A 232 6.67 6.97 -1.08
C ALA A 232 6.82 7.11 0.43
N LEU A 233 7.44 6.12 1.05
CA LEU A 233 7.82 6.06 2.46
C LEU A 233 9.34 6.05 2.56
N HIS A 234 9.90 6.84 3.48
CA HIS A 234 11.30 6.73 3.92
C HIS A 234 11.34 6.38 5.40
N LEU A 235 12.05 5.32 5.75
CA LEU A 235 12.26 4.90 7.14
C LEU A 235 13.56 5.49 7.68
N SER A 236 13.51 5.99 8.91
CA SER A 236 14.67 6.49 9.64
C SER A 236 14.84 5.73 10.95
N SER A 237 16.04 5.81 11.54
CA SER A 237 16.23 5.38 12.92
C SER A 237 15.29 6.17 13.82
N GLY A 238 14.67 5.53 14.82
CA GLY A 238 13.85 6.24 15.79
C GLY A 238 14.68 7.32 16.49
N GLU A 239 14.09 8.49 16.71
CA GLU A 239 14.75 9.52 17.52
C GLU A 239 14.94 8.99 18.93
N LYS A 240 16.20 9.00 19.44
CA LYS A 240 16.44 8.84 20.88
C LYS A 240 15.77 10.03 21.57
N LYS A 241 14.73 9.80 22.37
CA LYS A 241 14.31 10.84 23.31
C LYS A 241 15.52 11.19 24.16
N PRO A 242 15.89 12.46 24.27
CA PRO A 242 16.91 12.85 25.24
C PRO A 242 16.40 12.43 26.62
N VAL A 243 17.27 11.76 27.38
CA VAL A 243 17.07 11.39 28.81
C VAL A 243 17.00 12.62 29.63
#